data_96270a62934899109e9ef3acadaa434b
#
_entry.id   96270a62934899109e9ef3acadaa434b
#
_cell.length_a   1.000
_cell.length_b   1.000
_cell.length_c   1.000
_cell.angle_alpha   90.00
_cell.angle_beta   90.00
_cell.angle_gamma   90.00
#
_symmetry.space_group_name_H-M   'P 1'
#
loop_
_entity.id
_entity.type
_entity.pdbx_description
1 polymer ?
#
loop_
_entity_poly.entity_id
_entity_poly.type
_entity_poly.pdbx_seq_one_letter_code
_entity_poly.pdbx_strand_id
1 'polypeptide(L)'
;MASDVAHMIATRPGTYTRGTETVDAILKAALTVLIDEGAGAFTIRRIAAECGMKVGNVSYHFPRKEMLIQILLDELLESYDKLLENRVRQPDLPAEERLRLLIEICLDDIAGKRTTRLFTELWALANQNEFIADRVRAFYQGVHDFIGEYVALLNPRLSPDQVHTVALY
;
A
#
# COMPACT_ATOMS: atom_id res chain seq x y z
N MET A 1 -11.48 11.13 -10.46
CA MET A 1 -10.00 11.25 -10.44
C MET A 1 -9.49 10.03 -9.72
N ALA A 2 -8.88 9.11 -10.45
CA ALA A 2 -8.37 7.86 -9.89
C ALA A 2 -7.40 8.16 -8.74
N SER A 3 -7.62 7.49 -7.62
CA SER A 3 -6.71 7.48 -6.46
C SER A 3 -5.54 6.54 -6.82
N ASP A 4 -4.48 7.07 -7.44
CA ASP A 4 -3.27 6.28 -7.70
C ASP A 4 -2.38 6.32 -6.46
N VAL A 5 -2.62 5.40 -5.52
CA VAL A 5 -1.84 5.28 -4.27
C VAL A 5 -0.37 5.03 -4.56
N ALA A 6 -0.04 4.26 -5.60
CA ALA A 6 1.34 4.09 -6.04
C ALA A 6 1.98 5.42 -6.49
N HIS A 7 1.19 6.34 -7.07
CA HIS A 7 1.64 7.70 -7.39
C HIS A 7 1.83 8.54 -6.12
N MET A 8 0.96 8.42 -5.13
CA MET A 8 1.06 9.15 -3.85
C MET A 8 2.36 8.77 -3.10
N ILE A 9 2.72 7.48 -3.05
CA ILE A 9 3.99 7.03 -2.47
C ILE A 9 5.18 7.63 -3.24
N ALA A 10 5.13 7.61 -4.57
CA ALA A 10 6.22 8.09 -5.42
C ALA A 10 6.41 9.62 -5.39
N THR A 11 5.37 10.39 -5.02
CA THR A 11 5.38 11.87 -5.03
C THR A 11 5.50 12.50 -3.64
N ARG A 12 5.76 11.72 -2.60
CA ARG A 12 5.91 12.23 -1.23
C ARG A 12 6.95 13.35 -1.17
N PRO A 13 6.63 14.55 -0.64
CA PRO A 13 7.62 15.59 -0.40
C PRO A 13 8.63 15.10 0.65
N GLY A 14 9.90 15.03 0.27
CA GLY A 14 10.97 14.69 1.21
C GLY A 14 11.01 15.70 2.36
N THR A 15 10.68 15.26 3.55
CA THR A 15 10.81 16.03 4.79
C THR A 15 12.01 15.48 5.53
N TYR A 16 13.25 15.86 5.14
CA TYR A 16 14.42 15.76 6.04
C TYR A 16 15.78 15.81 5.27
N THR A 17 16.86 16.10 6.02
CA THR A 17 18.30 16.15 5.74
C THR A 17 18.82 15.13 4.70
N ARG A 18 20.02 15.34 4.14
CA ARG A 18 20.70 14.53 3.06
C ARG A 18 20.58 13.01 3.17
N GLY A 19 20.45 12.45 4.40
CA GLY A 19 20.23 11.00 4.60
C GLY A 19 18.84 10.54 4.18
N THR A 20 17.85 11.40 4.32
CA THR A 20 16.44 11.11 3.98
C THR A 20 16.20 11.22 2.48
N GLU A 21 16.82 12.19 1.80
CA GLU A 21 16.75 12.32 0.34
C GLU A 21 17.30 11.06 -0.36
N THR A 22 18.38 10.49 0.18
CA THR A 22 18.95 9.23 -0.32
C THR A 22 18.02 8.05 -0.11
N VAL A 23 17.42 7.92 1.08
CA VAL A 23 16.46 6.87 1.40
C VAL A 23 15.21 7.00 0.52
N ASP A 24 14.66 8.21 0.37
CA ASP A 24 13.50 8.48 -0.49
C ASP A 24 13.79 8.12 -1.96
N ALA A 25 14.98 8.46 -2.46
CA ALA A 25 15.39 8.09 -3.81
C ALA A 25 15.48 6.56 -4.00
N ILE A 26 15.99 5.83 -3.00
CA ILE A 26 16.07 4.38 -3.03
C ILE A 26 14.66 3.75 -2.98
N LEU A 27 13.77 4.23 -2.11
CA LEU A 27 12.39 3.74 -2.00
C LEU A 27 11.61 3.98 -3.30
N LYS A 28 11.75 5.16 -3.90
CA LYS A 28 11.13 5.49 -5.19
C LYS A 28 11.64 4.58 -6.31
N ALA A 29 12.94 4.34 -6.39
CA ALA A 29 13.52 3.41 -7.34
C ALA A 29 13.06 1.97 -7.10
N ALA A 30 12.98 1.55 -5.84
CA ALA A 30 12.47 0.23 -5.47
C ALA A 30 11.02 0.03 -5.92
N LEU A 31 10.15 1.02 -5.69
CA LEU A 31 8.76 1.01 -6.14
C LEU A 31 8.66 0.94 -7.68
N THR A 32 9.48 1.73 -8.38
CA THR A 32 9.54 1.70 -9.86
C THR A 32 9.94 0.31 -10.37
N VAL A 33 11.02 -0.26 -9.84
CA VAL A 33 11.48 -1.61 -10.23
C VAL A 33 10.40 -2.65 -9.96
N LEU A 34 9.73 -2.59 -8.80
CA LEU A 34 8.69 -3.54 -8.45
C LEU A 34 7.50 -3.47 -9.43
N ILE A 35 7.03 -2.26 -9.74
CA ILE A 35 5.85 -2.06 -10.59
C ILE A 35 6.17 -2.34 -12.06
N ASP A 36 7.30 -1.86 -12.55
CA ASP A 36 7.57 -1.84 -14.00
C ASP A 36 8.31 -3.10 -14.47
N GLU A 37 9.09 -3.75 -13.59
CA GLU A 37 9.91 -4.92 -13.93
C GLU A 37 9.53 -6.20 -13.15
N GLY A 38 8.75 -6.06 -12.09
CA GLY A 38 8.19 -7.16 -11.30
C GLY A 38 9.10 -7.69 -10.18
N ALA A 39 8.54 -8.59 -9.40
CA ALA A 39 9.19 -9.21 -8.23
C ALA A 39 10.51 -9.92 -8.56
N GLY A 40 10.63 -10.51 -9.76
CA GLY A 40 11.85 -11.18 -10.20
C GLY A 40 13.05 -10.25 -10.39
N ALA A 41 12.79 -8.99 -10.78
CA ALA A 41 13.82 -7.96 -10.93
C ALA A 41 14.14 -7.23 -9.61
N PHE A 42 13.36 -7.43 -8.56
CA PHE A 42 13.48 -6.72 -7.28
C PHE A 42 14.74 -7.17 -6.50
N THR A 43 15.86 -6.58 -6.84
CA THR A 43 17.18 -6.83 -6.23
C THR A 43 17.86 -5.53 -5.86
N ILE A 44 18.68 -5.55 -4.80
CA ILE A 44 19.49 -4.37 -4.38
C ILE A 44 20.32 -3.83 -5.56
N ARG A 45 20.86 -4.72 -6.39
CA ARG A 45 21.68 -4.33 -7.55
C ARG A 45 20.85 -3.58 -8.62
N ARG A 46 19.63 -4.07 -8.92
CA ARG A 46 18.76 -3.42 -9.91
C ARG A 46 18.24 -2.08 -9.40
N ILE A 47 17.85 -2.03 -8.11
CA ILE A 47 17.40 -0.80 -7.45
C ILE A 47 18.52 0.25 -7.43
N ALA A 48 19.75 -0.15 -7.12
CA ALA A 48 20.91 0.76 -7.16
C ALA A 48 21.15 1.34 -8.56
N ALA A 49 21.00 0.51 -9.59
CA ALA A 49 21.09 0.98 -10.98
C ALA A 49 19.96 1.97 -11.32
N GLU A 50 18.73 1.73 -10.85
CA GLU A 50 17.58 2.61 -11.08
C GLU A 50 17.77 4.00 -10.46
N CYS A 51 18.27 4.07 -9.20
CA CYS A 51 18.53 5.36 -8.55
C CYS A 51 19.90 5.97 -8.89
N GLY A 52 20.67 5.37 -9.81
CA GLY A 52 22.00 5.87 -10.19
C GLY A 52 23.06 5.80 -9.10
N MET A 53 22.90 4.91 -8.13
CA MET A 53 23.78 4.76 -6.97
C MET A 53 24.66 3.51 -7.06
N LYS A 54 25.79 3.53 -6.32
CA LYS A 54 26.59 2.31 -6.13
C LYS A 54 25.84 1.32 -5.24
N VAL A 55 25.95 0.03 -5.54
CA VAL A 55 25.33 -1.05 -4.75
C VAL A 55 25.67 -0.96 -3.26
N GLY A 56 26.93 -0.65 -2.92
CA GLY A 56 27.37 -0.46 -1.54
C GLY A 56 26.64 0.68 -0.81
N ASN A 57 26.24 1.73 -1.51
CA ASN A 57 25.49 2.83 -0.92
C ASN A 57 24.06 2.38 -0.58
N VAL A 58 23.38 1.71 -1.50
CA VAL A 58 22.05 1.15 -1.23
C VAL A 58 22.10 0.09 -0.12
N SER A 59 23.10 -0.82 -0.16
CA SER A 59 23.27 -1.84 0.88
C SER A 59 23.63 -1.29 2.27
N TYR A 60 24.20 -0.09 2.34
CA TYR A 60 24.44 0.58 3.61
C TYR A 60 23.12 0.99 4.29
N HIS A 61 22.18 1.52 3.53
CA HIS A 61 20.84 1.87 4.04
C HIS A 61 19.93 0.65 4.17
N PHE A 62 20.01 -0.27 3.22
CA PHE A 62 19.15 -1.45 3.11
C PHE A 62 19.97 -2.71 2.85
N PRO A 63 20.52 -3.34 3.90
CA PRO A 63 21.33 -4.56 3.76
C PRO A 63 20.59 -5.72 3.11
N ARG A 64 19.24 -5.74 3.20
CA ARG A 64 18.38 -6.80 2.64
C ARG A 64 17.18 -6.18 1.94
N LYS A 65 16.77 -6.77 0.83
CA LYS A 65 15.61 -6.31 0.03
C LYS A 65 14.29 -6.39 0.81
N GLU A 66 14.18 -7.29 1.78
CA GLU A 66 13.01 -7.45 2.64
C GLU A 66 12.74 -6.18 3.47
N MET A 67 13.77 -5.45 3.85
CA MET A 67 13.63 -4.17 4.55
C MET A 67 12.98 -3.11 3.64
N LEU A 68 13.35 -3.08 2.35
CA LEU A 68 12.70 -2.20 1.37
C LEU A 68 11.23 -2.54 1.20
N ILE A 69 10.92 -3.84 1.08
CA ILE A 69 9.53 -4.29 0.92
C ILE A 69 8.71 -3.91 2.16
N GLN A 70 9.26 -4.10 3.36
CA GLN A 70 8.59 -3.71 4.60
C GLN A 70 8.23 -2.22 4.59
N ILE A 71 9.19 -1.36 4.29
CA ILE A 71 8.96 0.10 4.30
C ILE A 71 7.97 0.50 3.20
N LEU A 72 8.06 -0.10 2.01
CA LEU A 72 7.09 0.15 0.94
C LEU A 72 5.66 -0.24 1.34
N LEU A 73 5.50 -1.35 2.06
CA LEU A 73 4.20 -1.77 2.60
C LEU A 73 3.71 -0.82 3.70
N ASP A 74 4.59 -0.42 4.63
CA ASP A 74 4.25 0.52 5.69
C ASP A 74 3.84 1.89 5.11
N GLU A 75 4.54 2.37 4.07
CA GLU A 75 4.16 3.61 3.36
C GLU A 75 2.86 3.47 2.56
N LEU A 76 2.61 2.31 1.98
CA LEU A 76 1.35 2.01 1.30
C LEU A 76 0.19 2.10 2.29
N LEU A 77 0.30 1.45 3.45
CA LEU A 77 -0.70 1.51 4.53
C LEU A 77 -0.95 2.95 4.98
N GLU A 78 0.11 3.71 5.27
CA GLU A 78 0.00 5.11 5.68
C GLU A 78 -0.68 5.98 4.61
N SER A 79 -0.44 5.69 3.34
CA SER A 79 -1.08 6.41 2.23
C SER A 79 -2.58 6.13 2.14
N TYR A 80 -2.99 4.87 2.37
CA TYR A 80 -4.40 4.52 2.45
C TYR A 80 -5.08 5.14 3.68
N ASP A 81 -4.44 5.08 4.85
CA ASP A 81 -4.98 5.71 6.07
C ASP A 81 -5.24 7.20 5.85
N LYS A 82 -4.27 7.93 5.29
CA LYS A 82 -4.44 9.36 4.95
C LYS A 82 -5.57 9.60 3.94
N LEU A 83 -5.68 8.74 2.92
CA LEU A 83 -6.75 8.82 1.93
C LEU A 83 -8.12 8.63 2.58
N LEU A 84 -8.24 7.61 3.45
CA LEU A 84 -9.48 7.31 4.17
C LEU A 84 -9.85 8.43 5.15
N GLU A 85 -8.89 8.97 5.92
CA GLU A 85 -9.12 10.13 6.80
C GLU A 85 -9.62 11.35 6.02
N ASN A 86 -8.99 11.65 4.90
CA ASN A 86 -9.30 12.86 4.13
C ASN A 86 -10.58 12.75 3.29
N ARG A 87 -11.01 11.57 2.89
CA ARG A 87 -12.15 11.38 1.98
C ARG A 87 -13.34 10.67 2.59
N VAL A 88 -13.12 9.73 3.50
CA VAL A 88 -14.17 8.83 4.00
C VAL A 88 -14.54 9.16 5.45
N ARG A 89 -13.57 9.30 6.35
CA ARG A 89 -13.81 9.58 7.78
C ARG A 89 -14.19 11.02 8.09
N GLN A 90 -14.89 11.68 7.16
CA GLN A 90 -15.35 13.05 7.37
C GLN A 90 -16.56 13.07 8.33
N PRO A 91 -16.55 13.88 9.43
CA PRO A 91 -17.60 13.86 10.45
C PRO A 91 -19.01 14.14 9.90
N ASP A 92 -19.09 14.99 8.90
CA ASP A 92 -20.37 15.48 8.34
C ASP A 92 -20.98 14.54 7.29
N LEU A 93 -20.27 13.45 6.89
CA LEU A 93 -20.77 12.50 5.91
C LEU A 93 -21.61 11.39 6.56
N PRO A 94 -22.80 11.07 6.03
CA PRO A 94 -23.58 9.91 6.44
C PRO A 94 -22.79 8.60 6.23
N ALA A 95 -23.06 7.56 7.03
CA ALA A 95 -22.39 6.27 6.93
C ALA A 95 -22.53 5.62 5.54
N GLU A 96 -23.70 5.75 4.90
CA GLU A 96 -23.95 5.26 3.54
C GLU A 96 -23.01 5.93 2.52
N GLU A 97 -22.85 7.24 2.62
CA GLU A 97 -21.98 8.00 1.72
C GLU A 97 -20.50 7.64 1.93
N ARG A 98 -20.09 7.40 3.18
CA ARG A 98 -18.74 6.94 3.50
C ARG A 98 -18.46 5.56 2.89
N LEU A 99 -19.41 4.63 3.02
CA LEU A 99 -19.28 3.30 2.41
C LEU A 99 -19.22 3.41 0.87
N ARG A 100 -20.04 4.25 0.27
CA ARG A 100 -20.00 4.51 -1.19
C ARG A 100 -18.63 5.01 -1.64
N LEU A 101 -18.08 6.01 -0.95
CA LEU A 101 -16.76 6.57 -1.24
C LEU A 101 -15.64 5.52 -1.08
N LEU A 102 -15.74 4.67 -0.06
CA LEU A 102 -14.79 3.57 0.13
C LEU A 102 -14.82 2.60 -1.05
N ILE A 103 -16.01 2.19 -1.48
CA ILE A 103 -16.18 1.30 -2.64
C ILE A 103 -15.62 1.96 -3.90
N GLU A 104 -15.88 3.24 -4.13
CA GLU A 104 -15.33 3.98 -5.26
C GLU A 104 -13.80 4.01 -5.25
N ILE A 105 -13.17 4.20 -4.08
CA ILE A 105 -11.72 4.15 -3.94
C ILE A 105 -11.19 2.76 -4.33
N CYS A 106 -11.81 1.69 -3.84
CA CYS A 106 -11.40 0.32 -4.16
C CYS A 106 -11.54 0.03 -5.68
N LEU A 107 -12.63 0.48 -6.31
CA LEU A 107 -12.85 0.30 -7.74
C LEU A 107 -11.86 1.10 -8.59
N ASP A 108 -11.55 2.35 -8.21
CA ASP A 108 -10.54 3.17 -8.86
C ASP A 108 -9.14 2.53 -8.79
N ASP A 109 -8.80 1.93 -7.64
CA ASP A 109 -7.53 1.23 -7.46
C ASP A 109 -7.42 -0.01 -8.34
N ILE A 110 -8.49 -0.81 -8.43
CA ILE A 110 -8.55 -1.98 -9.32
C ILE A 110 -8.45 -1.56 -10.79
N ALA A 111 -9.02 -0.42 -11.17
CA ALA A 111 -8.92 0.12 -12.52
C ALA A 111 -7.53 0.71 -12.84
N GLY A 112 -6.76 1.06 -11.81
CA GLY A 112 -5.44 1.68 -11.93
C GLY A 112 -4.35 0.67 -12.29
N LYS A 113 -3.76 0.75 -13.50
CA LYS A 113 -2.71 -0.19 -13.95
C LYS A 113 -1.51 -0.27 -13.00
N ARG A 114 -1.07 0.85 -12.43
CA ARG A 114 0.08 0.87 -11.51
C ARG A 114 -0.26 0.20 -10.19
N THR A 115 -1.43 0.48 -9.64
CA THR A 115 -1.91 -0.11 -8.38
C THR A 115 -2.10 -1.62 -8.55
N THR A 116 -2.77 -2.05 -9.62
CA THR A 116 -2.95 -3.48 -9.92
C THR A 116 -1.62 -4.21 -10.04
N ARG A 117 -0.63 -3.64 -10.76
CA ARG A 117 0.71 -4.22 -10.87
C ARG A 117 1.40 -4.32 -9.50
N LEU A 118 1.38 -3.23 -8.70
CA LEU A 118 1.97 -3.23 -7.37
C LEU A 118 1.42 -4.38 -6.52
N PHE A 119 0.10 -4.52 -6.42
CA PHE A 119 -0.51 -5.60 -5.63
C PHE A 119 -0.21 -6.99 -6.17
N THR A 120 -0.22 -7.17 -7.51
CA THR A 120 0.13 -8.45 -8.13
C THR A 120 1.56 -8.86 -7.77
N GLU A 121 2.51 -7.94 -7.82
CA GLU A 121 3.90 -8.21 -7.49
C GLU A 121 4.11 -8.43 -5.98
N LEU A 122 3.36 -7.72 -5.13
CA LEU A 122 3.38 -7.96 -3.68
C LEU A 122 2.84 -9.37 -3.35
N TRP A 123 1.78 -9.83 -4.02
CA TRP A 123 1.29 -11.21 -3.86
C TRP A 123 2.31 -12.24 -4.35
N ALA A 124 2.99 -11.98 -5.47
CA ALA A 124 4.05 -12.85 -5.97
C ALA A 124 5.20 -12.98 -4.96
N LEU A 125 5.59 -11.87 -4.31
CA LEU A 125 6.59 -11.87 -3.24
C LEU A 125 6.09 -12.58 -1.97
N ALA A 126 4.83 -12.38 -1.59
CA ALA A 126 4.19 -13.03 -0.44
C ALA A 126 4.18 -14.56 -0.57
N ASN A 127 3.98 -15.08 -1.78
CA ASN A 127 4.05 -16.53 -2.04
C ASN A 127 5.44 -17.15 -1.81
N GLN A 128 6.48 -16.32 -1.76
CA GLN A 128 7.87 -16.77 -1.59
C GLN A 128 8.47 -16.41 -0.23
N ASN A 129 7.79 -15.57 0.55
CA ASN A 129 8.31 -15.04 1.81
C ASN A 129 7.20 -14.82 2.83
N GLU A 130 7.21 -15.62 3.90
CA GLU A 130 6.18 -15.61 4.95
C GLU A 130 6.08 -14.25 5.66
N PHE A 131 7.19 -13.56 5.88
CA PHE A 131 7.18 -12.22 6.45
C PHE A 131 6.37 -11.22 5.59
N ILE A 132 6.53 -11.29 4.25
CA ILE A 132 5.74 -10.45 3.32
C ILE A 132 4.28 -10.91 3.32
N ALA A 133 4.04 -12.22 3.36
CA ALA A 133 2.69 -12.78 3.43
C ALA A 133 1.92 -12.27 4.67
N ASP A 134 2.57 -12.26 5.84
CA ASP A 134 1.97 -11.73 7.08
C ASP A 134 1.60 -10.25 6.95
N ARG A 135 2.45 -9.44 6.33
CA ARG A 135 2.18 -8.01 6.11
C ARG A 135 1.03 -7.77 5.14
N VAL A 136 0.98 -8.54 4.05
CA VAL A 136 -0.12 -8.47 3.09
C VAL A 136 -1.44 -8.92 3.75
N ARG A 137 -1.42 -9.99 4.55
CA ARG A 137 -2.60 -10.42 5.33
C ARG A 137 -3.08 -9.32 6.28
N ALA A 138 -2.17 -8.69 7.02
CA ALA A 138 -2.50 -7.60 7.95
C ALA A 138 -3.13 -6.40 7.21
N PHE A 139 -2.64 -6.07 6.01
CA PHE A 139 -3.24 -5.04 5.17
C PHE A 139 -4.71 -5.35 4.83
N TYR A 140 -4.98 -6.56 4.30
CA TYR A 140 -6.35 -6.94 3.97
C TYR A 140 -7.25 -7.05 5.19
N GLN A 141 -6.73 -7.52 6.34
CA GLN A 141 -7.49 -7.53 7.58
C GLN A 141 -7.94 -6.10 7.96
N GLY A 142 -7.05 -5.13 7.89
CA GLY A 142 -7.39 -3.72 8.14
C GLY A 142 -8.49 -3.18 7.21
N VAL A 143 -8.47 -3.56 5.92
CA VAL A 143 -9.51 -3.20 4.96
C VAL A 143 -10.85 -3.85 5.33
N HIS A 144 -10.85 -5.14 5.70
CA HIS A 144 -12.07 -5.84 6.12
C HIS A 144 -12.68 -5.24 7.39
N ASP A 145 -11.84 -4.95 8.39
CA ASP A 145 -12.29 -4.35 9.65
C ASP A 145 -12.94 -2.98 9.36
N PHE A 146 -12.33 -2.18 8.50
CA PHE A 146 -12.85 -0.88 8.11
C PHE A 146 -14.21 -0.99 7.38
N ILE A 147 -14.35 -1.90 6.43
CA ILE A 147 -15.63 -2.16 5.75
C ILE A 147 -16.67 -2.64 6.77
N GLY A 148 -16.28 -3.54 7.68
CA GLY A 148 -17.12 -4.09 8.72
C GLY A 148 -17.73 -3.04 9.63
N GLU A 149 -16.98 -1.97 9.98
CA GLU A 149 -17.50 -0.85 10.76
C GLU A 149 -18.73 -0.20 10.08
N TYR A 150 -18.67 0.07 8.78
CA TYR A 150 -19.79 0.69 8.06
C TYR A 150 -20.94 -0.28 7.80
N VAL A 151 -20.64 -1.56 7.54
CA VAL A 151 -21.66 -2.59 7.42
C VAL A 151 -22.46 -2.70 8.72
N ALA A 152 -21.80 -2.70 9.88
CA ALA A 152 -22.44 -2.75 11.19
C ALA A 152 -23.26 -1.48 11.48
N LEU A 153 -22.75 -0.30 11.13
CA LEU A 153 -23.47 0.98 11.29
C LEU A 153 -24.75 1.03 10.45
N LEU A 154 -24.70 0.54 9.22
CA LEU A 154 -25.85 0.57 8.30
C LEU A 154 -26.85 -0.56 8.58
N ASN A 155 -26.40 -1.65 9.17
CA ASN A 155 -27.21 -2.83 9.44
C ASN A 155 -27.06 -3.33 10.89
N PRO A 156 -27.56 -2.57 11.88
CA PRO A 156 -27.36 -2.90 13.31
C PRO A 156 -28.05 -4.20 13.78
N ARG A 157 -28.77 -4.87 12.87
CA ARG A 157 -29.39 -6.19 13.16
C ARG A 157 -28.47 -7.37 12.83
N LEU A 158 -27.37 -7.14 12.13
CA LEU A 158 -26.43 -8.21 11.80
C LEU A 158 -25.61 -8.60 13.03
N SER A 159 -25.39 -9.90 13.19
CA SER A 159 -24.43 -10.41 14.18
C SER A 159 -22.99 -10.08 13.74
N PRO A 160 -22.01 -10.08 14.68
CA PRO A 160 -20.60 -9.88 14.33
C PRO A 160 -20.10 -10.83 13.23
N ASP A 161 -20.51 -12.11 13.24
CA ASP A 161 -20.14 -13.08 12.22
C ASP A 161 -20.75 -12.75 10.85
N GLN A 162 -21.98 -12.24 10.84
CA GLN A 162 -22.61 -11.77 9.59
C GLN A 162 -21.94 -10.52 9.05
N VAL A 163 -21.59 -9.56 9.92
CA VAL A 163 -20.81 -8.37 9.53
C VAL A 163 -19.48 -8.78 8.92
N HIS A 164 -18.75 -9.66 9.58
CA HIS A 164 -17.48 -10.17 9.07
C HIS A 164 -17.64 -10.84 7.70
N THR A 165 -18.66 -11.70 7.55
CA THR A 165 -18.95 -12.36 6.27
C THR A 165 -19.23 -11.35 5.16
N VAL A 166 -20.08 -10.35 5.41
CA VAL A 166 -20.43 -9.31 4.41
C VAL A 166 -19.22 -8.45 4.03
N ALA A 167 -18.33 -8.16 4.99
CA ALA A 167 -17.12 -7.37 4.73
C ALA A 167 -16.06 -8.12 3.89
N LEU A 168 -16.11 -9.47 3.86
CA LEU A 168 -15.20 -10.31 3.09
C LEU A 168 -15.61 -10.47 1.62
N TYR A 169 -16.90 -10.28 1.29
CA TYR A 169 -17.49 -10.51 -0.04
C TYR A 169 -18.08 -9.25 -0.65
#